data_839be33c6c938eed9b31a66e4b9820a9
#
_entry.id   839be33c6c938eed9b31a66e4b9820a9
#
_cell.length_a   1.000
_cell.length_b   1.000
_cell.length_c   1.000
_cell.angle_alpha   90.00
_cell.angle_beta   90.00
_cell.angle_gamma   90.00
#
_symmetry.space_group_name_H-M   'P 1'
#
loop_
_entity.id
_entity.type
_entity.pdbx_description
1 polymer ?
#
loop_
_entity_poly.entity_id
_entity_poly.type
_entity_poly.pdbx_seq_one_letter_code
_entity_poly.pdbx_strand_id
1 'polypeptide(L)'
;LARLIDPEEFGVVAIATVIISFFSIFSDLGIAPAIIQNKHLTEDKLNDIFSFTLWTGIGISILFFLSSWPISLFYKQSSLLSICHLLSFNLFFASVNIVPNALLFKDKEFKFIAYRSLFVQCIGGIIAILAAISGAGLYALIINPIFSSILIFIISIRKKPQKLKYTFGSKSIHEIFSYSAYQFM
;
A
#
# COMPACT_ATOMS: atom_id res chain seq x y z
N LEU A 1 2.64 11.22 20.41
CA LEU A 1 3.78 11.25 19.49
C LEU A 1 4.31 12.69 19.30
N ALA A 2 3.46 13.69 19.02
CA ALA A 2 3.88 15.08 18.76
C ALA A 2 4.70 15.76 19.87
N ARG A 3 4.70 15.24 21.11
CA ARG A 3 5.52 15.73 22.22
C ARG A 3 6.84 14.98 22.39
N LEU A 4 7.02 13.88 21.67
CA LEU A 4 8.17 12.96 21.82
C LEU A 4 9.11 12.99 20.61
N ILE A 5 8.71 13.67 19.55
CA ILE A 5 9.40 13.69 18.25
C ILE A 5 9.61 15.15 17.85
N ASP A 6 10.78 15.45 17.30
CA ASP A 6 11.17 16.81 16.91
C ASP A 6 10.32 17.30 15.72
N PRO A 7 9.89 18.57 15.67
CA PRO A 7 9.15 19.13 14.53
C PRO A 7 9.84 18.96 13.17
N GLU A 8 11.17 18.99 13.12
CA GLU A 8 11.94 18.75 11.90
C GLU A 8 11.74 17.31 11.38
N GLU A 9 11.70 16.31 12.27
CA GLU A 9 11.47 14.92 11.94
C GLU A 9 10.06 14.69 11.36
N PHE A 10 9.04 15.42 11.84
CA PHE A 10 7.71 15.41 11.23
C PHE A 10 7.73 15.96 9.82
N GLY A 11 8.50 17.03 9.56
CA GLY A 11 8.67 17.59 8.22
C GLY A 11 9.25 16.58 7.23
N VAL A 12 10.27 15.84 7.64
CA VAL A 12 10.91 14.81 6.82
C VAL A 12 9.93 13.68 6.46
N VAL A 13 9.16 13.19 7.45
CA VAL A 13 8.15 12.14 7.21
C VAL A 13 7.01 12.67 6.34
N ALA A 14 6.60 13.93 6.49
CA ALA A 14 5.58 14.54 5.65
C ALA A 14 6.00 14.59 4.18
N ILE A 15 7.25 14.99 3.89
CA ILE A 15 7.80 14.98 2.53
C ILE A 15 7.75 13.55 1.95
N ALA A 16 8.26 12.57 2.69
CA ALA A 16 8.25 11.18 2.25
C ALA A 16 6.82 10.67 1.99
N THR A 17 5.85 11.07 2.84
CA THR A 17 4.44 10.68 2.69
C THR A 17 3.79 11.29 1.44
N VAL A 18 4.11 12.52 1.09
CA VAL A 18 3.63 13.15 -0.15
C VAL A 18 4.19 12.42 -1.37
N ILE A 19 5.48 12.11 -1.35
CA ILE A 19 6.11 11.42 -2.48
C ILE A 19 5.56 10.00 -2.64
N ILE A 20 5.42 9.23 -1.55
CA ILE A 20 4.85 7.87 -1.64
C ILE A 20 3.40 7.90 -2.10
N SER A 21 2.62 8.94 -1.75
CA SER A 21 1.24 9.10 -2.23
C SER A 21 1.19 9.27 -3.75
N PHE A 22 2.14 9.98 -4.32
CA PHE A 22 2.28 10.09 -5.77
C PHE A 22 2.52 8.71 -6.42
N PHE A 23 3.44 7.92 -5.89
CA PHE A 23 3.71 6.57 -6.40
C PHE A 23 2.53 5.60 -6.20
N SER A 24 1.76 5.77 -5.13
CA SER A 24 0.59 4.92 -4.85
C SER A 24 -0.53 5.09 -5.88
N ILE A 25 -0.67 6.27 -6.49
CA ILE A 25 -1.64 6.51 -7.57
C ILE A 25 -1.36 5.58 -8.75
N PHE A 26 -0.08 5.39 -9.09
CA PHE A 26 0.31 4.47 -10.17
C PHE A 26 0.11 3.00 -9.80
N SER A 27 0.08 2.66 -8.52
CA SER A 27 -0.19 1.30 -8.07
C SER A 27 -1.64 0.90 -8.22
N ASP A 28 -2.58 1.82 -7.97
CA ASP A 28 -4.01 1.50 -7.99
C ASP A 28 -4.56 1.44 -9.43
N LEU A 29 -4.18 2.35 -10.33
CA LEU A 29 -4.58 2.39 -11.75
C LEU A 29 -6.08 2.11 -11.98
N GLY A 30 -6.95 2.37 -10.99
CA GLY A 30 -8.37 2.09 -11.08
C GLY A 30 -8.77 0.60 -10.97
N ILE A 31 -7.86 -0.26 -10.52
CA ILE A 31 -8.10 -1.71 -10.38
C ILE A 31 -9.19 -1.98 -9.33
N ALA A 32 -9.16 -1.30 -8.19
CA ALA A 32 -10.14 -1.51 -7.13
C ALA A 32 -11.57 -1.19 -7.59
N PRO A 33 -11.88 -0.02 -8.18
CA PRO A 33 -13.20 0.27 -8.75
C PRO A 33 -13.63 -0.74 -9.81
N ALA A 34 -12.71 -1.16 -10.70
CA ALA A 34 -13.02 -2.11 -11.76
C ALA A 34 -13.45 -3.48 -11.20
N ILE A 35 -12.79 -3.98 -10.14
CA ILE A 35 -13.18 -5.21 -9.46
C ILE A 35 -14.55 -5.08 -8.79
N ILE A 36 -14.82 -3.96 -8.13
CA ILE A 36 -16.08 -3.73 -7.39
C ILE A 36 -17.27 -3.68 -8.35
N GLN A 37 -17.12 -3.00 -9.49
CA GLN A 37 -18.21 -2.77 -10.43
C GLN A 37 -18.48 -3.97 -11.35
N ASN A 38 -17.46 -4.75 -11.71
CA ASN A 38 -17.62 -5.87 -12.63
C ASN A 38 -18.23 -7.08 -11.90
N LYS A 39 -19.49 -7.42 -12.27
CA LYS A 39 -20.25 -8.52 -11.67
C LYS A 39 -19.82 -9.92 -12.16
N HIS A 40 -19.13 -9.99 -13.30
CA HIS A 40 -18.81 -11.25 -14.00
C HIS A 40 -17.33 -11.66 -13.92
N LEU A 41 -16.62 -11.22 -12.87
CA LEU A 41 -15.24 -11.63 -12.66
C LEU A 41 -15.18 -13.08 -12.15
N THR A 42 -14.54 -13.94 -12.94
CA THR A 42 -14.24 -15.32 -12.53
C THR A 42 -13.03 -15.34 -11.58
N GLU A 43 -12.89 -16.41 -10.79
CA GLU A 43 -11.73 -16.58 -9.91
C GLU A 43 -10.40 -16.55 -10.68
N ASP A 44 -10.39 -17.11 -11.89
CA ASP A 44 -9.22 -17.10 -12.75
C ASP A 44 -8.78 -15.68 -13.14
N LYS A 45 -9.73 -14.81 -13.50
CA LYS A 45 -9.45 -13.40 -13.81
C LYS A 45 -8.97 -12.66 -12.55
N LEU A 46 -9.56 -12.93 -11.38
CA LEU A 46 -9.11 -12.32 -10.13
C LEU A 46 -7.67 -12.72 -9.77
N ASN A 47 -7.29 -13.96 -9.98
CA ASN A 47 -5.92 -14.42 -9.77
C ASN A 47 -4.92 -13.80 -10.76
N ASP A 48 -5.33 -13.58 -12.01
CA ASP A 48 -4.53 -12.86 -13.02
C ASP A 48 -4.30 -11.40 -12.60
N ILE A 49 -5.36 -10.72 -12.13
CA ILE A 49 -5.28 -9.33 -11.64
C ILE A 49 -4.40 -9.23 -10.39
N PHE A 50 -4.57 -10.17 -9.45
CA PHE A 50 -3.75 -10.22 -8.25
C PHE A 50 -2.27 -10.41 -8.57
N SER A 51 -1.96 -11.30 -9.51
CA SER A 51 -0.59 -11.51 -9.98
C SER A 51 -0.02 -10.27 -10.66
N PHE A 52 -0.85 -9.57 -11.45
CA PHE A 52 -0.47 -8.30 -12.06
C PHE A 52 -0.20 -7.22 -11.00
N THR A 53 -1.08 -7.05 -10.00
CA THR A 53 -0.85 -6.07 -8.90
C THR A 53 0.39 -6.40 -8.08
N LEU A 54 0.74 -7.67 -7.95
CA LEU A 54 1.98 -8.06 -7.27
C LEU A 54 3.21 -7.62 -8.06
N TRP A 55 3.26 -7.91 -9.36
CA TRP A 55 4.41 -7.54 -10.19
C TRP A 55 4.55 -6.04 -10.38
N THR A 56 3.44 -5.33 -10.60
CA THR A 56 3.44 -3.86 -10.66
C THR A 56 3.84 -3.26 -9.32
N GLY A 57 3.36 -3.82 -8.21
CA GLY A 57 3.75 -3.43 -6.85
C GLY A 57 5.25 -3.59 -6.60
N ILE A 58 5.86 -4.70 -7.04
CA ILE A 58 7.31 -4.89 -6.98
C ILE A 58 8.01 -3.82 -7.83
N GLY A 59 7.58 -3.62 -9.08
CA GLY A 59 8.20 -2.65 -9.99
C GLY A 59 8.16 -1.23 -9.44
N ILE A 60 6.99 -0.77 -8.98
CA ILE A 60 6.81 0.57 -8.41
C ILE A 60 7.60 0.73 -7.11
N SER A 61 7.64 -0.30 -6.26
CA SER A 61 8.41 -0.26 -5.01
C SER A 61 9.91 -0.19 -5.26
N ILE A 62 10.42 -0.91 -6.26
CA ILE A 62 11.83 -0.82 -6.66
C ILE A 62 12.11 0.57 -7.24
N LEU A 63 11.21 1.09 -8.08
CA LEU A 63 11.36 2.42 -8.67
C LEU A 63 11.37 3.51 -7.58
N PHE A 64 10.50 3.41 -6.59
CA PHE A 64 10.47 4.30 -5.43
C PHE A 64 11.74 4.15 -4.57
N PHE A 65 12.20 2.91 -4.34
CA PHE A 65 13.44 2.63 -3.62
C PHE A 65 14.65 3.29 -4.31
N LEU A 66 14.77 3.16 -5.63
CA LEU A 66 15.85 3.80 -6.41
C LEU A 66 15.72 5.32 -6.43
N SER A 67 14.49 5.84 -6.46
CA SER A 67 14.21 7.29 -6.42
C SER A 67 14.55 7.92 -5.07
N SER A 68 14.72 7.14 -4.01
CA SER A 68 15.06 7.65 -2.67
C SER A 68 16.38 8.42 -2.63
N TRP A 69 17.35 8.00 -3.44
CA TRP A 69 18.65 8.65 -3.52
C TRP A 69 18.58 10.08 -4.14
N PRO A 70 18.04 10.30 -5.34
CA PRO A 70 17.86 11.66 -5.86
C PRO A 70 16.92 12.52 -5.02
N ILE A 71 15.88 11.93 -4.36
CA ILE A 71 15.01 12.64 -3.44
C ILE A 71 15.81 13.17 -2.23
N SER A 72 16.62 12.32 -1.62
CA SER A 72 17.47 12.68 -0.48
C SER A 72 18.46 13.81 -0.83
N LEU A 73 19.06 13.76 -2.04
CA LEU A 73 19.95 14.80 -2.53
C LEU A 73 19.22 16.13 -2.78
N PHE A 74 18.04 16.08 -3.38
CA PHE A 74 17.25 17.27 -3.69
C PHE A 74 16.83 18.04 -2.44
N TYR A 75 16.37 17.32 -1.42
CA TYR A 75 15.96 17.92 -0.14
C TYR A 75 17.13 18.14 0.83
N LYS A 76 18.35 17.69 0.48
CA LYS A 76 19.56 17.78 1.35
C LYS A 76 19.35 17.17 2.74
N GLN A 77 18.53 16.11 2.81
CA GLN A 77 18.17 15.43 4.04
C GLN A 77 18.51 13.93 3.93
N SER A 78 19.60 13.50 4.60
CA SER A 78 20.05 12.10 4.57
C SER A 78 19.04 11.13 5.20
N SER A 79 18.25 11.59 6.17
CA SER A 79 17.20 10.79 6.81
C SER A 79 16.11 10.34 5.84
N LEU A 80 15.84 11.13 4.78
CA LEU A 80 14.86 10.77 3.73
C LEU A 80 15.24 9.47 3.01
N LEU A 81 16.53 9.19 2.83
CA LEU A 81 16.97 7.95 2.19
C LEU A 81 16.45 6.73 2.94
N SER A 82 16.72 6.64 4.24
CA SER A 82 16.31 5.52 5.09
C SER A 82 14.78 5.41 5.18
N ILE A 83 14.09 6.54 5.28
CA ILE A 83 12.63 6.60 5.34
C ILE A 83 12.01 6.07 4.05
N CYS A 84 12.45 6.56 2.90
CA CYS A 84 11.92 6.13 1.60
C CYS A 84 12.21 4.63 1.35
N HIS A 85 13.38 4.13 1.77
CA HIS A 85 13.68 2.70 1.71
C HIS A 85 12.68 1.88 2.53
N LEU A 86 12.38 2.29 3.76
CA LEU A 86 11.39 1.60 4.60
C LEU A 86 9.98 1.73 4.02
N LEU A 87 9.61 2.90 3.53
CA LEU A 87 8.29 3.13 2.94
C LEU A 87 8.08 2.41 1.60
N SER A 88 9.15 1.99 0.91
CA SER A 88 9.01 1.14 -0.28
C SER A 88 8.33 -0.20 0.03
N PHE A 89 8.59 -0.78 1.22
CA PHE A 89 7.87 -1.97 1.69
C PHE A 89 6.40 -1.69 1.94
N ASN A 90 6.07 -0.52 2.51
CA ASN A 90 4.67 -0.12 2.68
C ASN A 90 3.95 -0.02 1.33
N LEU A 91 4.59 0.59 0.33
CA LEU A 91 4.05 0.73 -1.02
C LEU A 91 3.80 -0.64 -1.69
N PHE A 92 4.73 -1.59 -1.53
CA PHE A 92 4.55 -2.96 -2.00
C PHE A 92 3.31 -3.62 -1.39
N PHE A 93 3.22 -3.65 -0.05
CA PHE A 93 2.09 -4.28 0.63
C PHE A 93 0.76 -3.58 0.34
N ALA A 94 0.76 -2.25 0.19
CA ALA A 94 -0.42 -1.49 -0.22
C ALA A 94 -0.90 -1.92 -1.61
N SER A 95 0.01 -2.06 -2.57
CA SER A 95 -0.30 -2.49 -3.94
C SER A 95 -0.90 -3.91 -3.98
N VAL A 96 -0.28 -4.86 -3.31
CA VAL A 96 -0.75 -6.25 -3.28
C VAL A 96 -2.10 -6.38 -2.56
N ASN A 97 -2.39 -5.47 -1.63
CA ASN A 97 -3.65 -5.46 -0.88
C ASN A 97 -4.85 -4.91 -1.69
N ILE A 98 -4.64 -4.31 -2.87
CA ILE A 98 -5.71 -3.73 -3.70
C ILE A 98 -6.79 -4.77 -3.99
N VAL A 99 -6.41 -5.95 -4.49
CA VAL A 99 -7.36 -6.99 -4.89
C VAL A 99 -8.12 -7.59 -3.71
N PRO A 100 -7.47 -8.10 -2.64
CA PRO A 100 -8.20 -8.62 -1.48
C PRO A 100 -9.12 -7.59 -0.84
N ASN A 101 -8.70 -6.33 -0.80
CA ASN A 101 -9.50 -5.25 -0.23
C ASN A 101 -10.71 -4.91 -1.11
N ALA A 102 -10.53 -4.81 -2.44
CA ALA A 102 -11.61 -4.58 -3.39
C ALA A 102 -12.69 -5.68 -3.33
N LEU A 103 -12.28 -6.94 -3.13
CA LEU A 103 -13.21 -8.07 -2.95
C LEU A 103 -14.03 -7.95 -1.67
N LEU A 104 -13.43 -7.50 -0.57
CA LEU A 104 -14.17 -7.26 0.68
C LEU A 104 -15.20 -6.14 0.51
N PHE A 105 -14.88 -5.08 -0.25
CA PHE A 105 -15.86 -4.02 -0.58
C PHE A 105 -16.96 -4.53 -1.51
N LYS A 106 -16.62 -5.32 -2.53
CA LYS A 106 -17.57 -5.93 -3.46
C LYS A 106 -18.58 -6.81 -2.73
N ASP A 107 -18.13 -7.60 -1.77
CA ASP A 107 -18.97 -8.50 -0.97
C ASP A 107 -19.67 -7.77 0.19
N LYS A 108 -19.53 -6.44 0.27
CA LYS A 108 -20.15 -5.59 1.30
C LYS A 108 -19.77 -5.99 2.76
N GLU A 109 -18.58 -6.53 2.92
CA GLU A 109 -18.03 -6.95 4.23
C GLU A 109 -17.56 -5.74 5.07
N PHE A 110 -18.34 -4.66 5.11
CA PHE A 110 -17.96 -3.39 5.75
C PHE A 110 -17.69 -3.53 7.25
N LYS A 111 -18.44 -4.40 7.95
CA LYS A 111 -18.20 -4.67 9.36
C LYS A 111 -16.81 -5.26 9.58
N PHE A 112 -16.42 -6.24 8.76
CA PHE A 112 -15.11 -6.87 8.84
C PHE A 112 -14.00 -5.84 8.53
N ILE A 113 -14.17 -5.02 7.50
CA ILE A 113 -13.21 -3.97 7.13
C ILE A 113 -13.03 -2.98 8.29
N ALA A 114 -14.13 -2.55 8.92
CA ALA A 114 -14.09 -1.62 10.05
C ALA A 114 -13.35 -2.21 11.26
N TYR A 115 -13.73 -3.42 11.70
CA TYR A 115 -13.07 -4.08 12.83
C TYR A 115 -11.60 -4.36 12.56
N ARG A 116 -11.25 -4.87 11.36
CA ARG A 116 -9.87 -5.09 10.96
C ARG A 116 -9.06 -3.81 11.02
N SER A 117 -9.57 -2.73 10.40
CA SER A 117 -8.85 -1.45 10.35
C SER A 117 -8.67 -0.85 11.74
N LEU A 118 -9.69 -0.89 12.57
CA LEU A 118 -9.63 -0.40 13.95
C LEU A 118 -8.62 -1.19 14.78
N PHE A 119 -8.67 -2.52 14.70
CA PHE A 119 -7.75 -3.41 15.41
C PHE A 119 -6.28 -3.15 15.00
N VAL A 120 -6.03 -3.09 13.68
CA VAL A 120 -4.69 -2.84 13.14
C VAL A 120 -4.19 -1.46 13.56
N GLN A 121 -5.03 -0.43 13.48
CA GLN A 121 -4.66 0.94 13.85
C GLN A 121 -4.37 1.07 15.34
N CYS A 122 -5.15 0.40 16.21
CA CYS A 122 -4.89 0.42 17.65
C CYS A 122 -3.54 -0.24 17.97
N ILE A 123 -3.28 -1.43 17.42
CA ILE A 123 -2.01 -2.13 17.68
C ILE A 123 -0.83 -1.34 17.09
N GLY A 124 -0.95 -0.87 15.85
CA GLY A 124 0.08 -0.07 15.19
C GLY A 124 0.37 1.22 15.95
N GLY A 125 -0.67 1.88 16.48
CA GLY A 125 -0.54 3.07 17.32
C GLY A 125 0.20 2.80 18.63
N ILE A 126 -0.11 1.67 19.30
CA ILE A 126 0.59 1.27 20.54
C ILE A 126 2.06 0.99 20.23
N ILE A 127 2.36 0.24 19.17
CA ILE A 127 3.75 -0.07 18.78
C ILE A 127 4.50 1.23 18.45
N ALA A 128 3.88 2.16 17.72
CA ALA A 128 4.50 3.45 17.38
C ALA A 128 4.79 4.31 18.64
N ILE A 129 3.90 4.29 19.64
CA ILE A 129 4.11 5.00 20.90
C ILE A 129 5.26 4.36 21.69
N LEU A 130 5.29 3.04 21.79
CA LEU A 130 6.38 2.32 22.47
C LEU A 130 7.73 2.58 21.79
N ALA A 131 7.76 2.59 20.45
CA ALA A 131 8.96 2.92 19.69
C ALA A 131 9.41 4.36 19.92
N ALA A 132 8.48 5.33 20.02
CA ALA A 132 8.82 6.72 20.30
C ALA A 132 9.40 6.89 21.73
N ILE A 133 8.84 6.20 22.72
CA ILE A 133 9.35 6.22 24.10
C ILE A 133 10.73 5.55 24.19
N SER A 134 10.99 4.53 23.37
CA SER A 134 12.31 3.88 23.32
C SER A 134 13.39 4.68 22.57
N GLY A 135 13.04 5.91 22.09
CA GLY A 135 14.00 6.79 21.41
C GLY A 135 14.16 6.50 19.90
N ALA A 136 13.21 5.82 19.27
CA ALA A 136 13.26 5.54 17.84
C ALA A 136 13.07 6.80 16.97
N GLY A 137 12.76 7.98 17.55
CA GLY A 137 12.61 9.23 16.86
C GLY A 137 11.65 9.13 15.66
N LEU A 138 12.08 9.61 14.52
CA LEU A 138 11.30 9.65 13.30
C LEU A 138 10.87 8.25 12.79
N TYR A 139 11.59 7.18 13.13
CA TYR A 139 11.20 5.81 12.74
C TYR A 139 9.90 5.36 13.42
N ALA A 140 9.55 5.89 14.59
CA ALA A 140 8.29 5.60 15.25
C ALA A 140 7.08 6.03 14.41
N LEU A 141 7.21 7.08 13.59
CA LEU A 141 6.14 7.54 12.68
C LEU A 141 5.93 6.60 11.50
N ILE A 142 6.98 5.88 11.07
CA ILE A 142 6.96 5.01 9.90
C ILE A 142 6.54 3.58 10.25
N ILE A 143 6.80 3.16 11.48
CA ILE A 143 6.44 1.81 11.95
C ILE A 143 4.94 1.55 11.79
N ASN A 144 4.07 2.51 12.14
CA ASN A 144 2.63 2.32 12.07
C ASN A 144 2.14 2.05 10.63
N PRO A 145 2.43 2.85 9.59
CA PRO A 145 1.98 2.57 8.23
C PRO A 145 2.53 1.26 7.67
N ILE A 146 3.79 0.91 7.94
CA ILE A 146 4.39 -0.35 7.48
C ILE A 146 3.72 -1.54 8.15
N PHE A 147 3.65 -1.53 9.48
CA PHE A 147 3.00 -2.58 10.24
C PHE A 147 1.53 -2.76 9.83
N SER A 148 0.80 -1.65 9.66
CA SER A 148 -0.59 -1.67 9.25
C SER A 148 -0.77 -2.27 7.86
N SER A 149 0.04 -1.91 6.87
CA SER A 149 -0.08 -2.44 5.51
C SER A 149 0.19 -3.96 5.46
N ILE A 150 1.21 -4.43 6.19
CA ILE A 150 1.52 -5.86 6.30
C ILE A 150 0.39 -6.62 6.97
N LEU A 151 -0.10 -6.14 8.11
CA LEU A 151 -1.12 -6.83 8.88
C LEU A 151 -2.48 -6.82 8.17
N ILE A 152 -2.84 -5.71 7.54
CA ILE A 152 -4.03 -5.62 6.69
C ILE A 152 -3.95 -6.64 5.55
N PHE A 153 -2.80 -6.76 4.88
CA PHE A 153 -2.60 -7.74 3.82
C PHE A 153 -2.77 -9.17 4.33
N ILE A 154 -2.10 -9.54 5.43
CA ILE A 154 -2.18 -10.89 6.01
C ILE A 154 -3.62 -11.25 6.37
N ILE A 155 -4.35 -10.33 7.01
CA ILE A 155 -5.74 -10.57 7.42
C ILE A 155 -6.67 -10.66 6.19
N SER A 156 -6.46 -9.80 5.20
CA SER A 156 -7.29 -9.75 3.98
C SER A 156 -7.11 -10.99 3.12
N ILE A 157 -5.85 -11.41 2.88
CA ILE A 157 -5.56 -12.59 2.05
C ILE A 157 -6.04 -13.89 2.70
N ARG A 158 -6.06 -13.96 4.04
CA ARG A 158 -6.65 -15.11 4.75
C ARG A 158 -8.15 -15.18 4.60
N LYS A 159 -8.84 -14.04 4.55
CA LYS A 159 -10.30 -13.97 4.36
C LYS A 159 -10.69 -14.17 2.88
N LYS A 160 -9.90 -13.66 1.96
CA LYS A 160 -10.09 -13.73 0.50
C LYS A 160 -8.81 -14.26 -0.15
N PRO A 161 -8.57 -15.59 -0.12
CA PRO A 161 -7.34 -16.16 -0.67
C PRO A 161 -7.30 -16.00 -2.19
N GLN A 162 -6.16 -15.55 -2.70
CA GLN A 162 -5.86 -15.43 -4.12
C GLN A 162 -4.69 -16.34 -4.47
N LYS A 163 -4.71 -16.93 -5.66
CA LYS A 163 -3.62 -17.79 -6.15
C LYS A 163 -2.71 -16.98 -7.08
N LEU A 164 -1.41 -17.13 -6.89
CA LEU A 164 -0.43 -16.56 -7.78
C LEU A 164 -0.38 -17.35 -9.09
N LYS A 165 -0.43 -16.65 -10.21
CA LYS A 165 -0.17 -17.19 -11.54
C LYS A 165 1.07 -16.54 -12.13
N TYR A 166 1.96 -17.34 -12.67
CA TYR A 166 3.19 -16.85 -13.33
C TYR A 166 2.96 -16.34 -14.75
N THR A 167 1.88 -16.79 -15.40
CA THR A 167 1.50 -16.38 -16.74
C THR A 167 0.30 -15.44 -16.68
N PHE A 168 0.49 -14.22 -17.15
CA PHE A 168 -0.59 -13.24 -17.20
C PHE A 168 -1.48 -13.48 -18.41
N GLY A 169 -2.77 -13.65 -18.20
CA GLY A 169 -3.75 -13.55 -19.28
C GLY A 169 -3.83 -12.08 -19.77
N SER A 170 -3.08 -11.75 -20.81
CA SER A 170 -3.07 -10.42 -21.43
C SER A 170 -4.48 -9.85 -21.66
N LYS A 171 -5.46 -10.70 -21.99
CA LYS A 171 -6.87 -10.33 -22.18
C LYS A 171 -7.54 -9.85 -20.91
N SER A 172 -7.29 -10.51 -19.76
CA SER A 172 -7.90 -10.14 -18.47
C SER A 172 -7.42 -8.76 -17.99
N ILE A 173 -6.16 -8.45 -18.23
CA ILE A 173 -5.54 -7.17 -17.87
C ILE A 173 -6.05 -6.07 -18.79
N HIS A 174 -6.13 -6.32 -20.10
CA HIS A 174 -6.62 -5.34 -21.08
C HIS A 174 -8.09 -4.95 -20.83
N GLU A 175 -8.96 -5.91 -20.48
CA GLU A 175 -10.35 -5.63 -20.12
C GLU A 175 -10.46 -4.66 -18.92
N ILE A 176 -9.60 -4.83 -17.91
CA ILE A 176 -9.62 -3.98 -16.71
C ILE A 176 -9.06 -2.59 -17.00
N PHE A 177 -7.95 -2.50 -17.74
CA PHE A 177 -7.40 -1.20 -18.14
C PHE A 177 -8.35 -0.43 -19.05
N SER A 178 -9.02 -1.09 -19.98
CA SER A 178 -10.05 -0.47 -20.81
C SER A 178 -11.20 0.07 -19.97
N TYR A 179 -11.63 -0.70 -18.97
CA TYR A 179 -12.70 -0.28 -18.05
C TYR A 179 -12.27 0.89 -17.14
N SER A 180 -11.03 0.85 -16.63
CA SER A 180 -10.47 1.94 -15.82
C SER A 180 -10.30 3.23 -16.63
N ALA A 181 -9.84 3.14 -17.88
CA ALA A 181 -9.69 4.29 -18.77
C ALA A 181 -11.02 4.98 -19.09
N TYR A 182 -12.09 4.21 -19.27
CA TYR A 182 -13.45 4.76 -19.47
C TYR A 182 -14.00 5.49 -18.22
N GLN A 183 -13.50 5.17 -17.04
CA GLN A 183 -13.96 5.80 -15.80
C GLN A 183 -13.25 7.15 -15.51
N PHE A 184 -12.09 7.39 -16.15
CA PHE A 184 -11.35 8.65 -16.04
C PHE A 184 -11.70 9.67 -17.14
N MET A 185 -12.54 9.29 -18.13
CA MET A 185 -13.13 10.19 -19.12
C MET A 185 -14.51 10.67 -18.70
#